data_3a77041d3ec9be786e9337b0530ca956
#
_entry.id   3a77041d3ec9be786e9337b0530ca956
#
_cell.length_a   1.000
_cell.length_b   1.000
_cell.length_c   1.000
_cell.angle_alpha   90.00
_cell.angle_beta   90.00
_cell.angle_gamma   90.00
#
_symmetry.space_group_name_H-M   'P 1'
#
loop_
_entity.id
_entity.type
_entity.pdbx_description
1 polymer ?
#
loop_
_entity_poly.entity_id
_entity_poly.type
_entity_poly.pdbx_seq_one_letter_code
_entity_poly.pdbx_strand_id
1 'polypeptide(L)'
;MARDYYKLEPDRIYRIGKHYTPERAGQKIEFITRHHLMYIGEGEAVVDEIWNYRPASAHHVIGPTGRWVQTVYDRDTAWANASQWANQRTIAIEHSNITGRARNKSDFHPDSWNISDATIITGARVAAAYCLYFNLGRPVYGKNIRDHFEFTATGCPVHLSGPKAGNGFGGRAGKYHQQWMDEAQRFYDELKAGKATGKTPAKNTGGSSVTMNAVEQVNAHTRAFISGYLGPQIEAIQEIWRQLRGPSGNGWEQLGKNTKGQNLTLVDAVAAIRQDLARIEKKLEER
;
A
#
# COMPACT_ATOMS: atom_id res chain seq x y z
N MET A 1 -10.07 12.72 -3.03
CA MET A 1 -11.08 12.60 -1.94
C MET A 1 -10.36 12.50 -0.61
N ALA A 2 -10.93 13.04 0.47
CA ALA A 2 -10.39 12.75 1.79
C ALA A 2 -10.58 11.24 2.04
N ARG A 3 -9.56 10.58 2.64
CA ARG A 3 -9.62 9.17 2.98
C ARG A 3 -10.70 8.93 4.04
N ASP A 4 -11.55 7.95 3.82
CA ASP A 4 -12.56 7.53 4.80
C ASP A 4 -11.99 6.41 5.67
N TYR A 5 -11.43 6.77 6.80
CA TYR A 5 -10.86 5.78 7.73
C TYR A 5 -11.89 4.86 8.38
N TYR A 6 -13.16 5.19 8.37
CA TYR A 6 -14.20 4.26 8.82
C TYR A 6 -14.32 3.04 7.91
N LYS A 7 -14.07 3.23 6.61
CA LYS A 7 -14.07 2.14 5.63
C LYS A 7 -12.72 1.42 5.56
N LEU A 8 -11.67 1.96 6.18
CA LEU A 8 -10.31 1.42 6.16
C LEU A 8 -9.81 1.16 4.72
N GLU A 9 -10.06 2.09 3.82
CA GLU A 9 -9.66 1.98 2.42
C GLU A 9 -8.24 2.52 2.22
N PRO A 10 -7.27 1.67 1.83
CA PRO A 10 -5.94 2.11 1.44
C PRO A 10 -5.98 2.88 0.12
N ASP A 11 -4.96 3.69 -0.15
CA ASP A 11 -4.82 4.38 -1.44
C ASP A 11 -4.63 3.38 -2.58
N ARG A 12 -4.03 2.21 -2.26
CA ARG A 12 -3.88 1.10 -3.20
C ARG A 12 -3.82 -0.24 -2.47
N ILE A 13 -4.40 -1.25 -3.09
CA ILE A 13 -4.17 -2.65 -2.75
C ILE A 13 -3.16 -3.20 -3.76
N TYR A 14 -1.94 -3.54 -3.28
CA TYR A 14 -0.88 -4.14 -4.08
C TYR A 14 -0.39 -5.40 -3.39
N ARG A 15 -1.07 -6.51 -3.64
CA ARG A 15 -0.86 -7.75 -2.91
C ARG A 15 0.45 -8.43 -3.28
N ILE A 16 1.17 -8.84 -2.25
CA ILE A 16 2.25 -9.80 -2.41
C ILE A 16 1.70 -11.17 -2.79
N GLY A 17 2.33 -11.85 -3.76
CA GLY A 17 1.90 -13.18 -4.23
C GLY A 17 2.36 -14.35 -3.35
N LYS A 18 3.27 -14.12 -2.39
CA LYS A 18 3.91 -15.12 -1.53
C LYS A 18 4.31 -14.50 -0.18
N HIS A 19 4.91 -15.28 0.71
CA HIS A 19 5.43 -14.83 2.02
C HIS A 19 4.32 -14.28 2.94
N TYR A 20 3.14 -14.85 2.86
CA TYR A 20 2.04 -14.70 3.81
C TYR A 20 1.36 -16.06 3.99
N THR A 21 0.56 -16.21 5.03
CA THR A 21 -0.26 -17.40 5.23
C THR A 21 -1.73 -17.01 5.07
N PRO A 22 -2.50 -17.70 4.22
CA PRO A 22 -3.94 -17.51 4.16
C PRO A 22 -4.57 -17.72 5.52
N GLU A 23 -5.53 -16.85 5.88
CA GLU A 23 -6.23 -16.85 7.15
C GLU A 23 -5.33 -16.61 8.38
N ARG A 24 -5.86 -16.75 9.57
CA ARG A 24 -5.21 -16.49 10.85
C ARG A 24 -5.26 -17.68 11.80
N ALA A 25 -5.47 -18.90 11.29
CA ALA A 25 -5.63 -20.11 12.08
C ALA A 25 -6.67 -19.93 13.23
N GLY A 26 -7.79 -19.27 12.94
CA GLY A 26 -8.86 -19.00 13.91
C GLY A 26 -8.55 -17.91 14.95
N GLN A 27 -7.37 -17.26 14.87
CA GLN A 27 -7.00 -16.21 15.82
C GLN A 27 -7.65 -14.87 15.45
N LYS A 28 -8.02 -14.11 16.49
CA LYS A 28 -8.52 -12.73 16.34
C LYS A 28 -7.34 -11.76 16.30
N ILE A 29 -7.57 -10.59 15.70
CA ILE A 29 -6.64 -9.46 15.78
C ILE A 29 -6.77 -8.87 17.19
N GLU A 30 -5.65 -8.76 17.91
CA GLU A 30 -5.56 -8.31 19.28
C GLU A 30 -4.77 -7.02 19.43
N PHE A 31 -3.87 -6.72 18.48
CA PHE A 31 -3.01 -5.53 18.53
C PHE A 31 -2.50 -5.14 17.14
N ILE A 32 -1.93 -3.96 17.08
CA ILE A 32 -1.22 -3.41 15.92
C ILE A 32 0.27 -3.49 16.20
N THR A 33 1.07 -4.01 15.25
CA THR A 33 2.53 -3.97 15.35
C THR A 33 3.10 -2.88 14.48
N ARG A 34 3.94 -2.02 15.08
CA ARG A 34 4.68 -0.99 14.36
C ARG A 34 6.01 -1.54 13.87
N HIS A 35 6.33 -1.22 12.62
CA HIS A 35 7.59 -1.55 11.99
C HIS A 35 8.22 -0.31 11.37
N HIS A 36 9.53 -0.37 11.23
CA HIS A 36 10.36 0.55 10.48
C HIS A 36 10.93 -0.20 9.27
N LEU A 37 10.65 0.31 8.10
CA LEU A 37 10.92 -0.39 6.85
C LEU A 37 12.41 -0.52 6.50
N MET A 38 13.29 0.33 7.07
CA MET A 38 14.71 0.48 6.67
C MET A 38 14.90 0.68 5.16
N TYR A 39 13.95 1.35 4.54
CA TYR A 39 13.86 1.58 3.11
C TYR A 39 13.22 2.94 2.83
N ILE A 40 13.51 3.51 1.67
CA ILE A 40 12.93 4.76 1.18
C ILE A 40 12.17 4.44 -0.08
N GLY A 41 10.85 4.33 0.00
CA GLY A 41 10.00 3.99 -1.13
C GLY A 41 8.56 3.70 -0.73
N GLU A 42 7.71 3.59 -1.73
CA GLU A 42 6.30 3.26 -1.57
C GLU A 42 6.09 1.75 -1.42
N GLY A 43 4.89 1.34 -1.02
CA GLY A 43 4.59 -0.05 -0.72
C GLY A 43 4.80 -1.02 -1.89
N GLU A 44 4.53 -0.59 -3.11
CA GLU A 44 4.75 -1.40 -4.31
C GLU A 44 6.23 -1.72 -4.52
N ALA A 45 7.10 -0.72 -4.38
CA ALA A 45 8.54 -0.90 -4.53
C ALA A 45 9.09 -1.88 -3.48
N VAL A 46 8.57 -1.85 -2.25
CA VAL A 46 8.96 -2.80 -1.21
C VAL A 46 8.59 -4.23 -1.58
N VAL A 47 7.39 -4.43 -2.13
CA VAL A 47 6.97 -5.76 -2.60
C VAL A 47 7.88 -6.24 -3.74
N ASP A 48 8.10 -5.39 -4.74
CA ASP A 48 8.82 -5.77 -5.95
C ASP A 48 10.32 -5.97 -5.72
N GLU A 49 10.94 -5.09 -4.93
CA GLU A 49 12.40 -5.06 -4.77
C GLU A 49 12.91 -5.86 -3.56
N ILE A 50 12.07 -6.07 -2.53
CA ILE A 50 12.49 -6.69 -1.28
C ILE A 50 11.70 -7.96 -0.99
N TRP A 51 10.39 -7.86 -0.81
CA TRP A 51 9.61 -8.98 -0.27
C TRP A 51 9.35 -10.09 -1.29
N ASN A 52 9.49 -9.83 -2.57
CA ASN A 52 9.51 -10.90 -3.58
C ASN A 52 10.75 -11.80 -3.49
N TYR A 53 11.81 -11.35 -2.82
CA TYR A 53 13.09 -12.08 -2.70
C TYR A 53 13.43 -12.47 -1.26
N ARG A 54 12.76 -11.86 -0.29
CA ARG A 54 12.97 -12.12 1.14
C ARG A 54 11.67 -12.64 1.76
N PRO A 55 11.69 -13.71 2.60
CA PRO A 55 10.50 -14.25 3.26
C PRO A 55 10.03 -13.32 4.39
N ALA A 56 9.43 -12.20 4.01
CA ALA A 56 8.84 -11.20 4.89
C ALA A 56 7.67 -10.51 4.19
N SER A 57 6.74 -9.98 4.96
CA SER A 57 5.64 -9.13 4.51
C SER A 57 5.01 -8.39 5.68
N ALA A 58 4.26 -7.33 5.39
CA ALA A 58 3.38 -6.67 6.34
C ALA A 58 1.98 -6.51 5.73
N HIS A 59 0.98 -6.12 6.52
CA HIS A 59 -0.35 -5.85 6.01
C HIS A 59 -0.38 -4.52 5.27
N HIS A 60 0.27 -3.52 5.83
CA HIS A 60 0.28 -2.15 5.33
C HIS A 60 1.68 -1.56 5.28
N VAL A 61 1.92 -0.76 4.26
CA VAL A 61 3.10 0.09 4.11
C VAL A 61 2.64 1.53 3.97
N ILE A 62 3.19 2.40 4.80
CA ILE A 62 3.00 3.84 4.70
C ILE A 62 4.25 4.43 4.06
N GLY A 63 4.11 4.93 2.85
CA GLY A 63 5.18 5.52 2.06
C GLY A 63 5.65 6.90 2.58
N PRO A 64 6.73 7.45 2.00
CA PRO A 64 7.32 8.72 2.43
C PRO A 64 6.36 9.91 2.31
N THR A 65 5.41 9.84 1.39
CA THR A 65 4.38 10.87 1.16
C THR A 65 3.16 10.71 2.06
N GLY A 66 3.14 9.69 2.91
CA GLY A 66 1.97 9.29 3.68
C GLY A 66 0.97 8.45 2.89
N ARG A 67 1.34 8.01 1.68
CA ARG A 67 0.52 7.09 0.88
C ARG A 67 0.43 5.74 1.57
N TRP A 68 -0.79 5.21 1.66
CA TRP A 68 -1.09 3.95 2.33
C TRP A 68 -1.36 2.84 1.32
N VAL A 69 -0.51 1.82 1.31
CA VAL A 69 -0.62 0.64 0.44
C VAL A 69 -0.91 -0.60 1.29
N GLN A 70 -1.95 -1.36 0.94
CA GLN A 70 -2.21 -2.68 1.53
C GLN A 70 -1.51 -3.76 0.71
N THR A 71 -0.67 -4.56 1.36
CA THR A 71 0.16 -5.60 0.73
C THR A 71 -0.21 -7.02 1.12
N VAL A 72 -0.88 -7.20 2.27
CA VAL A 72 -1.52 -8.46 2.69
C VAL A 72 -2.92 -8.13 3.18
N TYR A 73 -3.91 -8.95 2.88
CA TYR A 73 -5.27 -8.73 3.39
C TYR A 73 -5.34 -8.93 4.91
N ASP A 74 -6.21 -8.15 5.58
CA ASP A 74 -6.38 -8.19 7.04
C ASP A 74 -6.82 -9.57 7.56
N ARG A 75 -7.52 -10.34 6.74
CA ARG A 75 -7.92 -11.71 7.04
C ARG A 75 -6.77 -12.71 7.01
N ASP A 76 -5.67 -12.39 6.34
CA ASP A 76 -4.51 -13.25 6.16
C ASP A 76 -3.42 -12.92 7.20
N THR A 77 -2.44 -13.78 7.36
CA THR A 77 -1.32 -13.62 8.29
C THR A 77 -0.10 -13.12 7.53
N ALA A 78 0.32 -11.88 7.74
CA ALA A 78 1.58 -11.36 7.24
C ALA A 78 2.77 -11.93 8.04
N TRP A 79 3.91 -12.15 7.37
CA TRP A 79 5.15 -12.64 8.00
C TRP A 79 6.01 -11.46 8.46
N ALA A 80 5.51 -10.71 9.45
CA ALA A 80 6.10 -9.44 9.87
C ALA A 80 6.98 -9.54 11.12
N ASN A 81 6.63 -10.40 12.10
CA ASN A 81 7.16 -10.32 13.46
C ASN A 81 8.19 -11.41 13.78
N ALA A 82 8.56 -12.26 12.83
CA ALA A 82 9.35 -13.47 13.09
C ALA A 82 8.79 -14.36 14.23
N SER A 83 7.51 -14.21 14.55
CA SER A 83 6.75 -14.91 15.58
C SER A 83 5.39 -15.28 15.03
N GLN A 84 5.13 -16.57 14.86
CA GLN A 84 3.84 -17.05 14.35
C GLN A 84 2.68 -16.59 15.24
N TRP A 85 2.86 -16.65 16.56
CA TRP A 85 1.87 -16.18 17.52
C TRP A 85 1.49 -14.72 17.29
N ALA A 86 2.49 -13.84 17.13
CA ALA A 86 2.28 -12.41 16.91
C ALA A 86 1.71 -12.16 15.51
N ASN A 87 2.21 -12.85 14.47
CA ASN A 87 1.74 -12.67 13.09
C ASN A 87 0.25 -12.97 12.94
N GLN A 88 -0.24 -14.01 13.60
CA GLN A 88 -1.65 -14.40 13.56
C GLN A 88 -2.59 -13.43 14.28
N ARG A 89 -2.08 -12.59 15.21
CA ARG A 89 -2.88 -11.72 16.10
C ARG A 89 -2.74 -10.23 15.82
N THR A 90 -1.95 -9.86 14.84
CA THR A 90 -1.68 -8.45 14.56
C THR A 90 -2.11 -7.99 13.18
N ILE A 91 -2.32 -6.68 13.06
CA ILE A 91 -2.12 -5.93 11.81
C ILE A 91 -0.74 -5.27 11.91
N ALA A 92 0.17 -5.61 10.99
CA ALA A 92 1.51 -5.06 10.92
C ALA A 92 1.55 -3.86 9.97
N ILE A 93 2.11 -2.74 10.44
CA ILE A 93 2.22 -1.48 9.69
C ILE A 93 3.69 -1.08 9.59
N GLU A 94 4.20 -1.05 8.37
CA GLU A 94 5.54 -0.56 8.04
C GLU A 94 5.52 0.94 7.76
N HIS A 95 6.56 1.63 8.23
CA HIS A 95 6.75 3.06 8.05
C HIS A 95 8.03 3.30 7.24
N SER A 96 7.88 3.87 6.05
CA SER A 96 8.98 4.21 5.17
C SER A 96 9.67 5.50 5.59
N ASN A 97 10.90 5.68 5.14
CA ASN A 97 11.72 6.84 5.46
C ASN A 97 11.76 7.83 4.30
N ILE A 98 12.15 9.08 4.61
CA ILE A 98 12.48 10.11 3.61
C ILE A 98 13.99 10.27 3.43
N THR A 99 14.76 9.98 4.49
CA THR A 99 16.23 9.96 4.45
C THR A 99 16.74 8.84 5.33
N GLY A 100 17.91 8.35 5.03
CA GLY A 100 18.57 7.34 5.83
C GLY A 100 19.81 6.77 5.16
N ARG A 101 20.62 6.07 5.92
CA ARG A 101 21.79 5.36 5.41
C ARG A 101 21.38 3.94 4.99
N ALA A 102 20.81 3.78 3.82
CA ALA A 102 20.49 2.47 3.24
C ALA A 102 21.71 1.54 3.06
N ARG A 103 22.92 2.01 3.36
CA ARG A 103 24.19 1.32 3.07
C ARG A 103 24.59 0.24 4.06
N ASN A 104 23.93 0.14 5.21
CA ASN A 104 24.30 -0.85 6.22
C ASN A 104 23.08 -1.50 6.82
N LYS A 105 22.91 -2.80 6.55
CA LYS A 105 21.79 -3.63 7.05
C LYS A 105 21.70 -3.69 8.58
N SER A 106 22.73 -3.24 9.29
CA SER A 106 22.83 -3.22 10.75
C SER A 106 22.71 -1.83 11.37
N ASP A 107 22.48 -0.78 10.58
CA ASP A 107 22.37 0.59 11.11
C ASP A 107 20.95 0.85 11.65
N PHE A 108 20.69 0.30 12.84
CA PHE A 108 19.47 0.57 13.61
C PHE A 108 19.57 1.84 14.47
N HIS A 109 20.59 2.70 14.26
CA HIS A 109 20.71 3.91 15.06
C HIS A 109 19.58 4.89 14.72
N PRO A 110 18.86 5.44 15.73
CA PRO A 110 17.69 6.27 15.49
C PRO A 110 17.98 7.55 14.72
N ASP A 111 19.21 8.07 14.82
CA ASP A 111 19.60 9.28 14.12
C ASP A 111 19.95 9.06 12.64
N SER A 112 20.11 7.81 12.24
CA SER A 112 20.42 7.43 10.86
C SER A 112 19.21 7.50 9.93
N TRP A 113 18.00 7.56 10.49
CA TRP A 113 16.75 7.46 9.76
C TRP A 113 15.81 8.60 10.10
N ASN A 114 15.09 9.09 9.08
CA ASN A 114 14.02 10.08 9.26
C ASN A 114 12.76 9.65 8.54
N ILE A 115 11.63 9.77 9.24
CA ILE A 115 10.30 9.59 8.71
C ILE A 115 9.68 10.97 8.48
N SER A 116 8.84 11.12 7.45
CA SER A 116 8.06 12.34 7.26
C SER A 116 6.92 12.43 8.28
N ASP A 117 6.48 13.65 8.57
CA ASP A 117 5.24 13.87 9.33
C ASP A 117 4.04 13.17 8.65
N ALA A 118 4.00 13.15 7.31
CA ALA A 118 2.95 12.49 6.55
C ALA A 118 2.91 10.97 6.81
N THR A 119 4.07 10.31 6.86
CA THR A 119 4.17 8.88 7.19
C THR A 119 3.75 8.62 8.63
N ILE A 120 4.23 9.44 9.59
CA ILE A 120 3.89 9.31 11.01
C ILE A 120 2.38 9.47 11.21
N ILE A 121 1.82 10.55 10.69
CA ILE A 121 0.40 10.87 10.83
C ILE A 121 -0.48 9.79 10.18
N THR A 122 -0.16 9.36 8.97
CA THR A 122 -0.96 8.32 8.30
C THR A 122 -0.85 6.98 9.02
N GLY A 123 0.35 6.54 9.41
CA GLY A 123 0.51 5.28 10.15
C GLY A 123 -0.23 5.26 11.47
N ALA A 124 -0.17 6.37 12.22
CA ALA A 124 -0.90 6.54 13.47
C ALA A 124 -2.43 6.50 13.27
N ARG A 125 -2.93 7.15 12.22
CA ARG A 125 -4.37 7.16 11.90
C ARG A 125 -4.88 5.82 11.41
N VAL A 126 -4.12 5.12 10.59
CA VAL A 126 -4.44 3.75 10.17
C VAL A 126 -4.54 2.85 11.39
N ALA A 127 -3.57 2.91 12.30
CA ALA A 127 -3.62 2.15 13.55
C ALA A 127 -4.84 2.49 14.42
N ALA A 128 -5.17 3.77 14.56
CA ALA A 128 -6.34 4.25 15.30
C ALA A 128 -7.65 3.70 14.70
N ALA A 129 -7.79 3.76 13.39
CA ALA A 129 -8.95 3.23 12.67
C ALA A 129 -9.08 1.72 12.87
N TYR A 130 -7.99 0.96 12.79
CA TYR A 130 -7.99 -0.48 13.09
C TYR A 130 -8.30 -0.78 14.57
N CYS A 131 -7.79 0.02 15.50
CA CYS A 131 -8.14 -0.11 16.91
C CYS A 131 -9.65 0.05 17.15
N LEU A 132 -10.30 0.96 16.43
CA LEU A 132 -11.75 1.13 16.48
C LEU A 132 -12.48 -0.01 15.78
N TYR A 133 -12.07 -0.34 14.54
CA TYR A 133 -12.70 -1.35 13.71
C TYR A 133 -12.69 -2.75 14.35
N PHE A 134 -11.56 -3.17 14.94
CA PHE A 134 -11.44 -4.45 15.63
C PHE A 134 -11.79 -4.38 17.13
N ASN A 135 -12.33 -3.26 17.61
CA ASN A 135 -12.71 -3.06 19.01
C ASN A 135 -11.53 -3.31 20.00
N LEU A 136 -10.34 -2.89 19.65
CA LEU A 136 -9.13 -3.04 20.48
C LEU A 136 -9.05 -1.98 21.59
N GLY A 137 -9.89 -0.96 21.54
CA GLY A 137 -9.87 0.18 22.43
C GLY A 137 -8.93 1.29 21.95
N ARG A 138 -8.87 2.38 22.75
CA ARG A 138 -7.99 3.52 22.50
C ARG A 138 -6.52 3.06 22.38
N PRO A 139 -5.71 3.58 21.44
CA PRO A 139 -4.30 3.20 21.31
C PRO A 139 -3.50 3.38 22.59
N VAL A 140 -2.91 2.31 23.08
CA VAL A 140 -2.06 2.27 24.28
C VAL A 140 -0.82 1.44 23.97
N TYR A 141 0.37 2.05 24.09
CA TYR A 141 1.64 1.36 23.90
C TYR A 141 1.81 0.23 24.92
N GLY A 142 2.35 -0.90 24.47
CA GLY A 142 2.52 -2.10 25.30
C GLY A 142 1.24 -2.92 25.51
N LYS A 143 0.10 -2.43 25.01
CA LYS A 143 -1.20 -3.13 25.06
C LYS A 143 -1.66 -3.50 23.64
N ASN A 144 -2.36 -2.61 22.98
CA ASN A 144 -2.90 -2.78 21.64
C ASN A 144 -2.05 -2.09 20.54
N ILE A 145 -1.01 -1.35 20.92
CA ILE A 145 0.07 -0.90 20.07
C ILE A 145 1.36 -1.54 20.56
N ARG A 146 1.97 -2.37 19.73
CA ARG A 146 3.15 -3.17 20.06
C ARG A 146 4.27 -2.87 19.05
N ASP A 147 5.49 -3.14 19.42
CA ASP A 147 6.67 -2.97 18.58
C ASP A 147 7.27 -4.32 18.18
N HIS A 148 7.87 -4.40 17.00
CA HIS A 148 8.45 -5.64 16.48
C HIS A 148 9.47 -6.27 17.42
N PHE A 149 10.33 -5.47 18.08
CA PHE A 149 11.33 -5.99 19.02
C PHE A 149 10.74 -6.73 20.24
N GLU A 150 9.44 -6.61 20.48
CA GLU A 150 8.76 -7.33 21.55
C GLU A 150 8.56 -8.83 21.24
N PHE A 151 8.71 -9.22 19.97
CA PHE A 151 8.43 -10.57 19.50
C PHE A 151 9.69 -11.32 19.01
N THR A 152 10.76 -10.59 18.71
CA THR A 152 12.03 -11.14 18.23
C THR A 152 13.18 -10.17 18.52
N ALA A 153 14.40 -10.67 18.56
CA ALA A 153 15.60 -9.86 18.74
C ALA A 153 15.86 -8.98 17.50
N THR A 154 15.42 -7.73 17.53
CA THR A 154 15.60 -6.73 16.47
C THR A 154 15.57 -5.32 17.05
N GLY A 155 16.17 -4.35 16.36
CA GLY A 155 16.03 -2.92 16.69
C GLY A 155 14.76 -2.26 16.11
N CYS A 156 13.94 -2.98 15.34
CA CYS A 156 12.71 -2.45 14.74
C CYS A 156 11.65 -2.19 15.85
N PRO A 157 10.96 -1.05 15.85
CA PRO A 157 10.84 -0.04 14.81
C PRO A 157 11.79 1.18 14.94
N VAL A 158 13.00 1.01 15.50
CA VAL A 158 14.06 2.03 15.55
C VAL A 158 13.56 3.33 16.22
N HIS A 159 13.43 4.40 15.45
CA HIS A 159 13.03 5.74 15.92
C HIS A 159 11.52 5.86 16.31
N LEU A 160 10.69 4.83 15.99
CA LEU A 160 9.33 4.72 16.49
C LEU A 160 9.23 3.93 17.80
N SER A 161 10.31 3.26 18.24
CA SER A 161 10.30 2.37 19.41
C SER A 161 9.77 3.06 20.66
N GLY A 162 8.89 2.37 21.35
CA GLY A 162 8.42 2.80 22.67
C GLY A 162 9.44 2.58 23.78
N PRO A 163 9.20 3.18 24.97
CA PRO A 163 10.10 3.10 26.11
C PRO A 163 9.98 1.74 26.81
N LYS A 164 10.68 0.73 26.27
CA LYS A 164 10.69 -0.63 26.79
C LYS A 164 12.08 -1.26 26.69
N ALA A 165 12.47 -2.02 27.71
CA ALA A 165 13.73 -2.77 27.68
C ALA A 165 13.79 -3.68 26.44
N GLY A 166 14.97 -3.78 25.83
CA GLY A 166 15.20 -4.59 24.63
C GLY A 166 14.98 -3.84 23.31
N ASN A 167 14.56 -2.56 23.34
CA ASN A 167 14.31 -1.76 22.14
C ASN A 167 15.59 -1.27 21.40
N GLY A 168 16.78 -1.65 21.83
CA GLY A 168 18.04 -1.21 21.26
C GLY A 168 18.51 0.20 21.72
N PHE A 169 17.70 0.92 22.49
CA PHE A 169 17.97 2.30 22.94
C PHE A 169 18.03 2.44 24.47
N GLY A 170 18.35 1.35 25.16
CA GLY A 170 18.43 1.35 26.62
C GLY A 170 17.08 1.61 27.30
N GLY A 171 15.99 1.24 26.66
CA GLY A 171 14.63 1.41 27.17
C GLY A 171 14.06 2.83 26.99
N ARG A 172 14.76 3.75 26.32
CA ARG A 172 14.26 5.08 25.99
C ARG A 172 13.34 5.04 24.77
N ALA A 173 12.38 5.96 24.68
CA ALA A 173 11.55 6.12 23.50
C ALA A 173 12.37 6.63 22.30
N GLY A 174 12.06 6.13 21.12
CA GLY A 174 12.54 6.68 19.87
C GLY A 174 11.97 8.08 19.61
N LYS A 175 12.67 8.87 18.79
CA LYS A 175 12.37 10.32 18.58
C LYS A 175 10.95 10.61 18.07
N TYR A 176 10.31 9.67 17.37
CA TYR A 176 8.96 9.84 16.82
C TYR A 176 7.87 9.11 17.61
N HIS A 177 8.25 8.40 18.67
CA HIS A 177 7.29 7.59 19.44
C HIS A 177 6.12 8.41 19.95
N GLN A 178 6.43 9.51 20.65
CA GLN A 178 5.40 10.34 21.29
C GLN A 178 4.47 10.98 20.26
N GLN A 179 5.02 11.57 19.21
CA GLN A 179 4.26 12.18 18.13
C GLN A 179 3.30 11.16 17.49
N TRP A 180 3.77 9.94 17.23
CA TRP A 180 2.96 8.89 16.65
C TRP A 180 1.83 8.46 17.60
N MET A 181 2.11 8.30 18.90
CA MET A 181 1.12 7.90 19.89
C MET A 181 0.07 8.98 20.11
N ASP A 182 0.48 10.23 20.21
CA ASP A 182 -0.44 11.37 20.38
C ASP A 182 -1.39 11.48 19.20
N GLU A 183 -0.88 11.33 17.97
CA GLU A 183 -1.71 11.34 16.77
C GLU A 183 -2.67 10.16 16.73
N ALA A 184 -2.21 8.95 17.07
CA ALA A 184 -3.07 7.77 17.10
C ALA A 184 -4.21 7.90 18.10
N GLN A 185 -3.92 8.40 19.29
CA GLN A 185 -4.92 8.60 20.35
C GLN A 185 -5.92 9.70 20.00
N ARG A 186 -5.40 10.85 19.52
CA ARG A 186 -6.22 11.98 19.08
C ARG A 186 -7.18 11.55 17.98
N PHE A 187 -6.68 10.84 16.98
CA PHE A 187 -7.48 10.42 15.83
C PHE A 187 -8.50 9.33 16.20
N TYR A 188 -8.15 8.42 17.10
CA TYR A 188 -9.11 7.45 17.64
C TYR A 188 -10.28 8.14 18.33
N ASP A 189 -10.00 9.16 19.16
CA ASP A 189 -11.03 9.92 19.86
C ASP A 189 -11.93 10.69 18.87
N GLU A 190 -11.34 11.26 17.80
CA GLU A 190 -12.09 11.91 16.72
C GLU A 190 -12.98 10.92 15.94
N LEU A 191 -12.46 9.75 15.57
CA LEU A 191 -13.23 8.69 14.92
C LEU A 191 -14.40 8.23 15.80
N LYS A 192 -14.14 7.96 17.06
CA LYS A 192 -15.15 7.53 18.02
C LYS A 192 -16.23 8.58 18.23
N ALA A 193 -15.88 9.86 18.15
CA ALA A 193 -16.82 10.97 18.21
C ALA A 193 -17.53 11.27 16.87
N GLY A 194 -17.28 10.49 15.81
CA GLY A 194 -17.86 10.72 14.48
C GLY A 194 -17.36 11.97 13.77
N LYS A 195 -16.19 12.50 14.15
CA LYS A 195 -15.66 13.77 13.63
C LYS A 195 -14.58 13.60 12.58
N ALA A 196 -13.84 12.51 12.59
CA ALA A 196 -12.72 12.33 11.69
C ALA A 196 -13.16 11.96 10.27
N THR A 197 -12.64 12.70 9.30
CA THR A 197 -12.91 12.50 7.87
C THR A 197 -11.67 12.06 7.08
N GLY A 198 -10.61 11.63 7.76
CA GLY A 198 -9.35 11.29 7.12
C GLY A 198 -8.50 12.47 6.65
N LYS A 199 -8.94 13.72 6.88
CA LYS A 199 -8.14 14.90 6.55
C LYS A 199 -6.93 15.02 7.47
N THR A 200 -5.77 15.27 6.91
CA THR A 200 -4.59 15.67 7.68
C THR A 200 -4.85 17.02 8.31
N PRO A 201 -4.67 17.22 9.63
CA PRO A 201 -4.69 18.56 10.21
C PRO A 201 -3.59 19.39 9.55
N ALA A 202 -3.91 20.60 9.13
CA ALA A 202 -2.89 21.54 8.72
C ALA A 202 -1.94 21.78 9.91
N LYS A 203 -0.63 21.58 9.70
CA LYS A 203 0.37 21.98 10.67
C LYS A 203 0.22 23.48 10.88
N ASN A 204 0.01 23.91 12.11
CA ASN A 204 -0.09 25.31 12.46
C ASN A 204 1.35 25.90 12.44
N THR A 205 1.93 26.05 11.25
CA THR A 205 3.10 26.86 11.03
C THR A 205 2.59 28.25 10.71
N GLY A 206 2.81 29.19 11.63
CA GLY A 206 2.48 30.61 11.43
C GLY A 206 3.11 31.17 10.17
N GLY A 207 2.41 31.08 9.07
CA GLY A 207 2.70 31.66 7.78
C GLY A 207 1.38 31.80 7.06
N SER A 208 1.10 32.98 6.50
CA SER A 208 -0.14 33.31 5.77
C SER A 208 -0.54 32.19 4.82
N SER A 209 -1.54 31.41 5.19
CA SER A 209 -2.15 30.43 4.30
C SER A 209 -3.08 31.16 3.34
N VAL A 210 -2.73 31.16 2.07
CA VAL A 210 -3.69 31.41 1.01
C VAL A 210 -4.71 30.27 1.08
N THR A 211 -5.87 30.53 1.64
CA THR A 211 -6.99 29.58 1.63
C THR A 211 -7.48 29.42 0.21
N MET A 212 -7.10 28.32 -0.45
CA MET A 212 -7.77 27.93 -1.70
C MET A 212 -9.27 27.78 -1.43
N ASN A 213 -10.10 28.39 -2.28
CA ASN A 213 -11.54 28.25 -2.14
C ASN A 213 -11.97 26.78 -2.37
N ALA A 214 -13.15 26.40 -1.91
CA ALA A 214 -13.64 25.02 -2.00
C ALA A 214 -13.67 24.50 -3.47
N VAL A 215 -13.89 25.38 -4.43
CA VAL A 215 -13.94 25.06 -5.87
C VAL A 215 -12.53 24.70 -6.38
N GLU A 216 -11.49 25.44 -5.99
CA GLU A 216 -10.10 25.14 -6.35
C GLU A 216 -9.63 23.84 -5.73
N GLN A 217 -10.03 23.54 -4.50
CA GLN A 217 -9.75 22.27 -3.86
C GLN A 217 -10.42 21.10 -4.57
N VAL A 218 -11.68 21.21 -4.94
CA VAL A 218 -12.42 20.21 -5.72
C VAL A 218 -11.78 20.02 -7.09
N ASN A 219 -11.43 21.12 -7.78
CA ASN A 219 -10.80 21.06 -9.10
C ASN A 219 -9.40 20.41 -9.06
N ALA A 220 -8.57 20.79 -8.08
CA ALA A 220 -7.26 20.16 -7.90
C ALA A 220 -7.39 18.65 -7.63
N HIS A 221 -8.39 18.28 -6.85
CA HIS A 221 -8.68 16.90 -6.51
C HIS A 221 -9.20 16.09 -7.70
N THR A 222 -10.14 16.66 -8.46
CA THR A 222 -10.68 16.06 -9.68
C THR A 222 -9.57 15.86 -10.72
N ARG A 223 -8.67 16.84 -10.88
CA ARG A 223 -7.50 16.70 -11.77
C ARG A 223 -6.56 15.61 -11.31
N ALA A 224 -6.25 15.52 -10.02
CA ALA A 224 -5.39 14.46 -9.46
C ALA A 224 -6.02 13.07 -9.64
N PHE A 225 -7.33 12.94 -9.48
CA PHE A 225 -8.06 11.70 -9.73
C PHE A 225 -8.05 11.31 -11.21
N ILE A 226 -8.33 12.27 -12.10
CA ILE A 226 -8.33 12.01 -13.54
C ILE A 226 -6.93 11.64 -14.03
N SER A 227 -5.89 12.39 -13.63
CA SER A 227 -4.53 12.15 -14.11
C SER A 227 -3.84 10.96 -13.41
N GLY A 228 -4.05 10.78 -12.12
CA GLY A 228 -3.36 9.76 -11.33
C GLY A 228 -4.05 8.40 -11.31
N TYR A 229 -5.38 8.35 -11.39
CA TYR A 229 -6.14 7.11 -11.31
C TYR A 229 -6.76 6.69 -12.64
N LEU A 230 -7.51 7.59 -13.28
CA LEU A 230 -8.17 7.26 -14.55
C LEU A 230 -7.20 7.30 -15.74
N GLY A 231 -6.22 8.21 -15.74
CA GLY A 231 -5.27 8.36 -16.84
C GLY A 231 -4.55 7.05 -17.19
N PRO A 232 -3.86 6.40 -16.23
CA PRO A 232 -3.17 5.12 -16.50
C PRO A 232 -4.10 3.99 -16.95
N GLN A 233 -5.35 3.96 -16.48
CA GLN A 233 -6.32 2.95 -16.91
C GLN A 233 -6.83 3.23 -18.33
N ILE A 234 -7.08 4.50 -18.65
CA ILE A 234 -7.46 4.91 -20.01
C ILE A 234 -6.32 4.60 -20.98
N GLU A 235 -5.08 4.90 -20.61
CA GLU A 235 -3.88 4.58 -21.42
C GLU A 235 -3.74 3.07 -21.63
N ALA A 236 -3.93 2.26 -20.60
CA ALA A 236 -3.88 0.81 -20.70
C ALA A 236 -5.02 0.26 -21.61
N ILE A 237 -6.22 0.79 -21.49
CA ILE A 237 -7.35 0.43 -22.35
C ILE A 237 -7.06 0.86 -23.80
N GLN A 238 -6.52 2.04 -24.02
CA GLN A 238 -6.15 2.53 -25.35
C GLN A 238 -5.04 1.69 -25.96
N GLU A 239 -4.08 1.22 -25.17
CA GLU A 239 -3.03 0.31 -25.63
C GLU A 239 -3.60 -1.05 -26.03
N ILE A 240 -4.47 -1.65 -25.24
CA ILE A 240 -5.18 -2.90 -25.58
C ILE A 240 -5.99 -2.72 -26.87
N TRP A 241 -6.69 -1.60 -27.01
CA TRP A 241 -7.44 -1.27 -28.21
C TRP A 241 -6.53 -1.15 -29.44
N ARG A 242 -5.38 -0.50 -29.28
CA ARG A 242 -4.40 -0.35 -30.35
C ARG A 242 -3.83 -1.71 -30.78
N GLN A 243 -3.50 -2.58 -29.83
CA GLN A 243 -3.02 -3.94 -30.11
C GLN A 243 -4.07 -4.79 -30.81
N LEU A 244 -5.32 -4.71 -30.40
CA LEU A 244 -6.39 -5.49 -31.01
C LEU A 244 -6.80 -4.99 -32.39
N ARG A 245 -6.85 -3.68 -32.59
CA ARG A 245 -7.37 -3.04 -33.82
C ARG A 245 -6.33 -2.46 -34.76
N GLY A 246 -5.06 -2.38 -34.34
CA GLY A 246 -4.01 -1.76 -35.12
C GLY A 246 -3.97 -0.22 -34.97
N PRO A 247 -2.96 0.44 -35.57
CA PRO A 247 -2.80 1.89 -35.53
C PRO A 247 -4.05 2.60 -36.03
N SER A 248 -4.53 3.57 -35.24
CA SER A 248 -5.75 4.33 -35.56
C SER A 248 -7.01 3.49 -35.78
N GLY A 249 -7.04 2.22 -35.33
CA GLY A 249 -8.18 1.31 -35.50
C GLY A 249 -8.34 0.73 -36.91
N ASN A 250 -7.36 0.91 -37.78
CA ASN A 250 -7.42 0.55 -39.20
C ASN A 250 -6.80 -0.82 -39.54
N GLY A 251 -6.62 -1.68 -38.55
CA GLY A 251 -5.97 -2.98 -38.72
C GLY A 251 -4.44 -2.88 -38.81
N TRP A 252 -3.80 -4.04 -38.96
CA TRP A 252 -2.37 -4.21 -39.05
C TRP A 252 -2.00 -4.67 -40.44
N GLU A 253 -1.11 -3.94 -41.10
CA GLU A 253 -0.67 -4.25 -42.47
C GLU A 253 -0.07 -5.67 -42.58
N GLN A 254 0.71 -6.08 -41.58
CA GLN A 254 1.32 -7.41 -41.52
C GLN A 254 0.35 -8.58 -41.32
N LEU A 255 -0.90 -8.33 -40.93
CA LEU A 255 -1.93 -9.35 -40.77
C LEU A 255 -2.72 -9.64 -42.06
N GLY A 256 -2.40 -8.88 -43.15
CA GLY A 256 -3.10 -9.01 -44.41
C GLY A 256 -4.34 -8.15 -44.54
N LYS A 257 -5.09 -8.35 -45.64
CA LYS A 257 -6.27 -7.55 -46.02
C LYS A 257 -7.51 -8.43 -46.17
N ASN A 258 -8.67 -7.84 -45.86
CA ASN A 258 -9.95 -8.45 -46.16
C ASN A 258 -10.32 -8.28 -47.64
N THR A 259 -11.43 -8.85 -48.07
CA THR A 259 -11.94 -8.79 -49.43
C THR A 259 -12.24 -7.38 -49.95
N LYS A 260 -12.33 -6.39 -49.02
CA LYS A 260 -12.53 -4.98 -49.34
C LYS A 260 -11.22 -4.20 -49.37
N GLY A 261 -10.07 -4.86 -49.25
CA GLY A 261 -8.75 -4.24 -49.27
C GLY A 261 -8.35 -3.52 -47.97
N GLN A 262 -9.11 -3.68 -46.88
CA GLN A 262 -8.83 -3.10 -45.55
C GLN A 262 -7.91 -4.04 -44.77
N ASN A 263 -6.95 -3.50 -44.02
CA ASN A 263 -6.09 -4.31 -43.15
C ASN A 263 -6.92 -5.04 -42.10
N LEU A 264 -6.50 -6.25 -41.76
CA LEU A 264 -7.15 -7.04 -40.70
C LEU A 264 -6.77 -6.53 -39.34
N THR A 265 -7.74 -6.49 -38.44
CA THR A 265 -7.48 -6.38 -36.99
C THR A 265 -6.97 -7.73 -36.47
N LEU A 266 -6.39 -7.77 -35.27
CA LEU A 266 -5.98 -9.05 -34.68
C LEU A 266 -7.16 -10.02 -34.55
N VAL A 267 -8.33 -9.51 -34.20
CA VAL A 267 -9.56 -10.32 -34.07
C VAL A 267 -9.99 -10.89 -35.44
N ASP A 268 -9.94 -10.07 -36.49
CA ASP A 268 -10.28 -10.53 -37.85
C ASP A 268 -9.29 -11.56 -38.38
N ALA A 269 -8.00 -11.38 -38.10
CA ALA A 269 -6.96 -12.32 -38.49
C ALA A 269 -7.12 -13.68 -37.79
N VAL A 270 -7.41 -13.68 -36.49
CA VAL A 270 -7.69 -14.92 -35.73
C VAL A 270 -8.95 -15.62 -36.29
N ALA A 271 -9.99 -14.87 -36.62
CA ALA A 271 -11.21 -15.43 -37.22
C ALA A 271 -10.93 -16.06 -38.60
N ALA A 272 -10.10 -15.40 -39.42
CA ALA A 272 -9.69 -15.92 -40.74
C ALA A 272 -8.88 -17.22 -40.60
N ILE A 273 -7.90 -17.26 -39.70
CA ILE A 273 -7.12 -18.48 -39.41
C ILE A 273 -8.01 -19.64 -38.99
N ARG A 274 -9.00 -19.38 -38.13
CA ARG A 274 -9.95 -20.41 -37.68
C ARG A 274 -10.76 -20.96 -38.82
N GLN A 275 -11.21 -20.14 -39.77
CA GLN A 275 -11.90 -20.56 -40.96
C GLN A 275 -11.02 -21.38 -41.92
N ASP A 276 -9.75 -21.00 -42.07
CA ASP A 276 -8.81 -21.72 -42.88
C ASP A 276 -8.48 -23.10 -42.33
N LEU A 277 -8.30 -23.20 -40.98
CA LEU A 277 -8.11 -24.47 -40.30
C LEU A 277 -9.31 -25.42 -40.54
N ALA A 278 -10.54 -24.94 -40.37
CA ALA A 278 -11.73 -25.75 -40.61
C ALA A 278 -11.84 -26.24 -42.07
N ARG A 279 -11.37 -25.40 -43.05
CA ARG A 279 -11.29 -25.82 -44.46
C ARG A 279 -10.26 -26.90 -44.69
N ILE A 280 -9.14 -26.82 -44.02
CA ILE A 280 -8.02 -27.80 -44.13
C ILE A 280 -8.51 -29.13 -43.48
N GLU A 281 -9.08 -29.08 -42.29
CA GLU A 281 -9.63 -30.26 -41.60
C GLU A 281 -10.62 -31.01 -42.50
N LYS A 282 -11.60 -30.30 -43.08
CA LYS A 282 -12.54 -30.90 -44.02
C LYS A 282 -11.89 -31.56 -45.21
N LYS A 283 -10.88 -30.95 -45.82
CA LYS A 283 -10.11 -31.52 -46.97
C LYS A 283 -9.28 -32.74 -46.59
N LEU A 284 -8.89 -32.89 -45.34
CA LEU A 284 -8.19 -34.07 -44.85
C LEU A 284 -9.11 -35.23 -44.55
N GLU A 285 -10.34 -34.95 -44.12
CA GLU A 285 -11.41 -35.97 -43.91
C GLU A 285 -11.97 -36.55 -45.22
N GLU A 286 -11.86 -35.76 -46.31
CA GLU A 286 -12.35 -36.15 -47.64
C GLU A 286 -11.30 -36.96 -48.46
N ARG A 287 -10.13 -37.25 -47.88
CA ARG A 287 -9.05 -38.06 -48.50
C ARG A 287 -9.00 -39.46 -47.87
#